data_8e026e3514518312415590fc79182e3d
#
_entry.id   8e026e3514518312415590fc79182e3d
#
_cell.length_a   1.000
_cell.length_b   1.000
_cell.length_c   1.000
_cell.angle_alpha   90.00
_cell.angle_beta   90.00
_cell.angle_gamma   90.00
#
_symmetry.space_group_name_H-M   'P 1'
#
loop_
_entity.id
_entity.type
_entity.pdbx_description
1 polymer ?
#
loop_
_entity_poly.entity_id
_entity_poly.type
_entity_poly.pdbx_seq_one_letter_code
_entity_poly.pdbx_strand_id
1 'polypeptide(L)'
;MQTLNLTRRVFARLSLALILTTFGIFSAAADALPARKVRVALAGDSTVTTTAGWGAAFEKLLGARGECIQLARGGQSSKSFRDSGMWKKVIESKPDYVLIQFGHNDMPGKGPNRETDPATTYPENLARFVDEARAIGAKPILVTSMARRTFDKGKIRGELAPWAEAARKVAAEKNVPLVDLFARSIALLEKIGPEASAEFDPKGDKPDHTHLSPKGAEVMAAIIAEELRKVEPALGKLLAE
;
A
#
# COMPACT_ATOMS: atom_id res chain seq x y z
N MET A 1 11.96 93.38 -19.72
CA MET A 1 12.30 92.28 -20.68
C MET A 1 11.83 90.98 -20.04
N GLN A 2 10.76 90.49 -20.61
CA GLN A 2 9.91 89.42 -20.02
C GLN A 2 10.36 88.06 -20.49
N THR A 3 10.49 87.13 -19.60
CA THR A 3 10.72 85.73 -19.89
C THR A 3 9.43 84.91 -19.68
N LEU A 4 9.00 84.27 -20.72
CA LEU A 4 7.81 83.40 -20.74
C LEU A 4 8.16 82.00 -20.08
N ASN A 5 7.41 81.64 -19.09
CA ASN A 5 7.42 80.31 -18.54
C ASN A 5 6.41 79.41 -19.27
N LEU A 6 6.90 78.33 -19.89
CA LEU A 6 6.06 77.30 -20.51
C LEU A 6 5.95 76.10 -19.59
N THR A 7 4.78 75.92 -19.00
CA THR A 7 4.44 74.77 -18.16
C THR A 7 4.14 73.54 -19.03
N ARG A 8 4.98 72.49 -18.91
CA ARG A 8 4.73 71.19 -19.51
C ARG A 8 3.84 70.36 -18.57
N ARG A 9 2.62 70.06 -19.00
CA ARG A 9 1.74 69.08 -18.35
C ARG A 9 2.18 67.69 -18.77
N VAL A 10 2.63 66.88 -17.80
CA VAL A 10 2.93 65.44 -17.94
C VAL A 10 1.63 64.69 -17.71
N PHE A 11 1.11 64.04 -18.75
CA PHE A 11 0.01 63.08 -18.64
C PHE A 11 0.56 61.73 -18.15
N ALA A 12 0.31 61.38 -16.91
CA ALA A 12 0.55 60.04 -16.40
C ALA A 12 -0.54 59.10 -16.92
N ARG A 13 -0.18 58.18 -17.81
CA ARG A 13 -1.06 57.04 -18.20
C ARG A 13 -0.96 55.96 -17.14
N LEU A 14 -2.01 55.77 -16.33
CA LEU A 14 -2.21 54.60 -15.50
C LEU A 14 -2.53 53.42 -16.42
N SER A 15 -1.60 52.48 -16.55
CA SER A 15 -1.87 51.17 -17.16
C SER A 15 -2.39 50.23 -16.07
N LEU A 16 -3.69 49.98 -16.10
CA LEU A 16 -4.32 49.00 -15.23
C LEU A 16 -4.02 47.59 -15.78
N ALA A 17 -3.05 46.91 -15.19
CA ALA A 17 -2.75 45.51 -15.51
C ALA A 17 -3.83 44.60 -14.85
N LEU A 18 -4.72 44.06 -15.67
CA LEU A 18 -5.72 43.09 -15.27
C LEU A 18 -5.03 41.72 -15.11
N ILE A 19 -4.69 41.32 -13.87
CA ILE A 19 -4.18 40.00 -13.57
C ILE A 19 -5.38 39.04 -13.58
N LEU A 20 -5.57 38.31 -14.68
CA LEU A 20 -6.45 37.15 -14.74
C LEU A 20 -5.81 36.02 -13.97
N THR A 21 -6.21 35.84 -12.72
CA THR A 21 -5.96 34.60 -11.96
C THR A 21 -6.86 33.51 -12.54
N THR A 22 -6.31 32.68 -13.41
CA THR A 22 -6.95 31.44 -13.83
C THR A 22 -6.91 30.48 -12.63
N PHE A 23 -7.99 30.45 -11.84
CA PHE A 23 -8.25 29.36 -10.93
C PHE A 23 -8.46 28.12 -11.80
N GLY A 24 -7.44 27.26 -11.87
CA GLY A 24 -7.57 25.94 -12.44
C GLY A 24 -8.64 25.17 -11.65
N ILE A 25 -9.77 24.93 -12.28
CA ILE A 25 -10.79 24.01 -11.75
C ILE A 25 -10.14 22.62 -11.81
N PHE A 26 -9.52 22.20 -10.71
CA PHE A 26 -9.16 20.79 -10.51
C PHE A 26 -10.46 20.01 -10.49
N SER A 27 -10.76 19.38 -11.61
CA SER A 27 -11.93 18.55 -11.78
C SER A 27 -11.88 17.38 -10.79
N ALA A 28 -12.82 17.31 -9.89
CA ALA A 28 -13.07 16.22 -8.96
C ALA A 28 -13.59 14.94 -9.65
N ALA A 29 -13.17 14.69 -10.90
CA ALA A 29 -13.62 13.53 -11.69
C ALA A 29 -12.86 12.23 -11.34
N ALA A 30 -11.90 12.25 -10.39
CA ALA A 30 -11.00 11.13 -10.12
C ALA A 30 -11.60 9.99 -9.24
N ASP A 31 -12.76 10.16 -8.63
CA ASP A 31 -13.29 9.21 -7.63
C ASP A 31 -14.52 8.39 -8.07
N ALA A 32 -14.96 8.50 -9.30
CA ALA A 32 -16.03 7.66 -9.81
C ALA A 32 -15.51 6.26 -10.16
N LEU A 33 -16.03 5.23 -9.47
CA LEU A 33 -15.72 3.85 -9.80
C LEU A 33 -16.24 3.51 -11.23
N PRO A 34 -15.51 2.68 -12.00
CA PRO A 34 -15.93 2.29 -13.35
C PRO A 34 -17.26 1.53 -13.33
N ALA A 35 -18.02 1.57 -14.43
CA ALA A 35 -19.26 0.83 -14.59
C ALA A 35 -19.03 -0.70 -14.58
N ARG A 36 -17.83 -1.18 -14.97
CA ARG A 36 -17.38 -2.57 -14.86
C ARG A 36 -16.92 -2.91 -13.44
N LYS A 37 -16.67 -4.17 -13.17
CA LYS A 37 -16.03 -4.58 -11.92
C LYS A 37 -14.68 -3.89 -11.75
N VAL A 38 -14.44 -3.40 -10.53
CA VAL A 38 -13.15 -2.85 -10.10
C VAL A 38 -12.17 -4.00 -9.88
N ARG A 39 -11.02 -3.96 -10.53
CA ARG A 39 -10.02 -5.01 -10.51
C ARG A 39 -8.94 -4.69 -9.49
N VAL A 40 -8.78 -5.55 -8.49
CA VAL A 40 -7.82 -5.40 -7.41
C VAL A 40 -6.80 -6.52 -7.46
N ALA A 41 -5.55 -6.20 -7.81
CA ALA A 41 -4.46 -7.18 -7.80
C ALA A 41 -3.80 -7.24 -6.42
N LEU A 42 -3.51 -8.47 -5.97
CA LEU A 42 -2.72 -8.71 -4.75
C LEU A 42 -1.32 -9.17 -5.16
N ALA A 43 -0.33 -8.35 -4.87
CA ALA A 43 1.10 -8.61 -5.07
C ALA A 43 1.79 -8.78 -3.73
N GLY A 44 2.41 -9.95 -3.50
CA GLY A 44 3.02 -10.22 -2.21
C GLY A 44 3.62 -11.61 -2.08
N ASP A 45 3.99 -11.93 -0.85
CA ASP A 45 4.56 -13.22 -0.46
C ASP A 45 3.49 -14.23 0.00
N SER A 46 3.91 -15.29 0.73
CA SER A 46 3.00 -16.33 1.23
C SER A 46 1.91 -15.81 2.16
N THR A 47 2.17 -14.71 2.89
CA THR A 47 1.20 -14.12 3.83
C THR A 47 0.07 -13.34 3.14
N VAL A 48 0.17 -13.16 1.82
CA VAL A 48 -0.86 -12.55 0.96
C VAL A 48 -1.59 -13.60 0.13
N THR A 49 -1.04 -14.81 -0.02
CA THR A 49 -1.67 -15.88 -0.84
C THR A 49 -3.04 -16.30 -0.32
N THR A 50 -3.80 -17.00 -1.16
CA THR A 50 -5.12 -17.57 -0.80
C THR A 50 -5.02 -18.77 0.13
N THR A 51 -3.87 -19.43 0.21
CA THR A 51 -3.69 -20.70 0.96
C THR A 51 -3.03 -20.53 2.32
N ALA A 52 -2.19 -19.49 2.48
CA ALA A 52 -1.37 -19.31 3.69
C ALA A 52 -1.37 -17.86 4.21
N GLY A 53 -2.11 -16.98 3.57
CA GLY A 53 -2.22 -15.58 3.88
C GLY A 53 -3.66 -15.08 3.95
N TRP A 54 -3.83 -13.77 3.93
CA TRP A 54 -5.12 -13.10 4.04
C TRP A 54 -5.87 -12.97 2.71
N GLY A 55 -5.27 -13.33 1.56
CA GLY A 55 -5.81 -13.02 0.24
C GLY A 55 -7.17 -13.62 -0.05
N ALA A 56 -7.44 -14.89 0.34
CA ALA A 56 -8.76 -15.51 0.14
C ALA A 56 -9.85 -14.85 0.99
N ALA A 57 -9.52 -14.45 2.21
CA ALA A 57 -10.47 -13.75 3.08
C ALA A 57 -10.75 -12.33 2.57
N PHE A 58 -9.74 -11.62 2.07
CA PHE A 58 -9.91 -10.32 1.42
C PHE A 58 -10.81 -10.40 0.17
N GLU A 59 -10.62 -11.41 -0.67
CA GLU A 59 -11.47 -11.64 -1.83
C GLU A 59 -12.95 -11.81 -1.46
N LYS A 60 -13.24 -12.50 -0.35
CA LYS A 60 -14.62 -12.63 0.16
C LYS A 60 -15.22 -11.29 0.60
N LEU A 61 -14.40 -10.38 1.14
CA LEU A 61 -14.83 -9.04 1.53
C LEU A 61 -15.06 -8.12 0.33
N LEU A 62 -14.43 -8.40 -0.81
CA LEU A 62 -14.59 -7.62 -2.02
C LEU A 62 -15.97 -7.90 -2.62
N GLY A 63 -16.89 -6.95 -2.54
CA GLY A 63 -18.30 -7.11 -2.94
C GLY A 63 -18.48 -7.43 -4.43
N ALA A 64 -19.72 -7.59 -4.88
CA ALA A 64 -20.07 -8.00 -6.24
C ALA A 64 -19.50 -7.10 -7.36
N ARG A 65 -19.15 -5.84 -7.02
CA ARG A 65 -18.53 -4.88 -7.95
C ARG A 65 -17.02 -5.01 -8.05
N GLY A 66 -16.39 -5.83 -7.21
CA GLY A 66 -14.95 -6.09 -7.22
C GLY A 66 -14.58 -7.42 -7.90
N GLU A 67 -13.36 -7.48 -8.41
CA GLU A 67 -12.68 -8.67 -8.93
C GLU A 67 -11.29 -8.71 -8.28
N CYS A 68 -11.00 -9.78 -7.52
CA CYS A 68 -9.69 -9.98 -6.91
C CYS A 68 -8.78 -10.78 -7.83
N ILE A 69 -7.61 -10.22 -8.18
CA ILE A 69 -6.60 -10.87 -9.01
C ILE A 69 -5.48 -11.36 -8.11
N GLN A 70 -5.50 -12.66 -7.81
CA GLN A 70 -4.57 -13.32 -6.89
C GLN A 70 -3.22 -13.60 -7.57
N LEU A 71 -2.24 -12.72 -7.39
CA LEU A 71 -0.90 -12.86 -7.97
C LEU A 71 0.21 -12.99 -6.92
N ALA A 72 -0.14 -12.96 -5.63
CA ALA A 72 0.81 -13.24 -4.56
C ALA A 72 1.37 -14.66 -4.68
N ARG A 73 2.65 -14.84 -4.32
CA ARG A 73 3.33 -16.13 -4.43
C ARG A 73 4.22 -16.40 -3.21
N GLY A 74 4.04 -17.58 -2.63
CA GLY A 74 4.83 -18.03 -1.48
C GLY A 74 6.34 -18.00 -1.74
N GLY A 75 7.11 -17.62 -0.71
CA GLY A 75 8.57 -17.55 -0.75
C GLY A 75 9.16 -16.36 -1.51
N GLN A 76 8.34 -15.48 -2.08
CA GLN A 76 8.84 -14.30 -2.80
C GLN A 76 9.15 -13.13 -1.84
N SER A 77 10.24 -12.44 -2.11
CA SER A 77 10.57 -11.12 -1.57
C SER A 77 10.24 -10.03 -2.57
N SER A 78 10.38 -8.76 -2.20
CA SER A 78 10.24 -7.63 -3.11
C SER A 78 11.16 -7.76 -4.33
N LYS A 79 12.40 -8.26 -4.12
CA LYS A 79 13.38 -8.54 -5.18
C LYS A 79 12.95 -9.71 -6.05
N SER A 80 12.80 -10.90 -5.46
CA SER A 80 12.57 -12.13 -6.23
C SER A 80 11.22 -12.14 -6.95
N PHE A 81 10.21 -11.42 -6.47
CA PHE A 81 8.93 -11.26 -7.13
C PHE A 81 9.07 -10.52 -8.48
N ARG A 82 9.98 -9.56 -8.56
CA ARG A 82 10.35 -8.91 -9.82
C ARG A 82 11.13 -9.86 -10.72
N ASP A 83 12.19 -10.44 -10.18
CA ASP A 83 13.15 -11.27 -10.94
C ASP A 83 12.49 -12.52 -11.54
N SER A 84 11.46 -13.07 -10.87
CA SER A 84 10.68 -14.21 -11.36
C SER A 84 9.62 -13.85 -12.41
N GLY A 85 9.48 -12.57 -12.77
CA GLY A 85 8.47 -12.10 -13.72
C GLY A 85 7.04 -12.03 -13.16
N MET A 86 6.84 -12.26 -11.86
CA MET A 86 5.51 -12.16 -11.23
C MET A 86 4.95 -10.74 -11.28
N TRP A 87 5.82 -9.74 -11.07
CA TRP A 87 5.41 -8.35 -11.20
C TRP A 87 4.92 -8.00 -12.62
N LYS A 88 5.58 -8.53 -13.65
CA LYS A 88 5.12 -8.37 -15.03
C LYS A 88 3.67 -8.85 -15.22
N LYS A 89 3.30 -9.97 -14.60
CA LYS A 89 1.91 -10.48 -14.62
C LYS A 89 0.92 -9.54 -13.94
N VAL A 90 1.35 -8.84 -12.85
CA VAL A 90 0.53 -7.81 -12.21
C VAL A 90 0.24 -6.68 -13.21
N ILE A 91 1.27 -6.17 -13.87
CA ILE A 91 1.13 -5.10 -14.86
C ILE A 91 0.26 -5.53 -16.05
N GLU A 92 0.49 -6.73 -16.60
CA GLU A 92 -0.27 -7.30 -17.72
C GLU A 92 -1.75 -7.54 -17.38
N SER A 93 -2.06 -7.77 -16.10
CA SER A 93 -3.44 -7.94 -15.65
C SER A 93 -4.27 -6.66 -15.69
N LYS A 94 -3.65 -5.49 -15.87
CA LYS A 94 -4.29 -4.17 -15.95
C LYS A 94 -5.30 -3.92 -14.81
N PRO A 95 -4.88 -3.99 -13.54
CA PRO A 95 -5.75 -3.76 -12.39
C PRO A 95 -6.08 -2.27 -12.24
N ASP A 96 -7.16 -1.96 -11.52
CA ASP A 96 -7.47 -0.60 -11.09
C ASP A 96 -6.69 -0.25 -9.81
N TYR A 97 -6.51 -1.25 -8.94
CA TYR A 97 -5.76 -1.14 -7.68
C TYR A 97 -4.75 -2.27 -7.55
N VAL A 98 -3.62 -2.00 -6.92
CA VAL A 98 -2.63 -3.02 -6.55
C VAL A 98 -2.30 -2.88 -5.07
N LEU A 99 -2.62 -3.90 -4.26
CA LEU A 99 -2.13 -4.02 -2.89
C LEU A 99 -0.77 -4.71 -2.93
N ILE A 100 0.25 -4.08 -2.37
CA ILE A 100 1.65 -4.51 -2.46
C ILE A 100 2.18 -4.76 -1.05
N GLN A 101 2.47 -6.03 -0.70
CA GLN A 101 3.00 -6.42 0.60
C GLN A 101 4.20 -7.38 0.46
N PHE A 102 5.36 -6.97 0.95
CA PHE A 102 6.58 -7.78 1.07
C PHE A 102 7.28 -7.50 2.40
N GLY A 103 8.26 -8.35 2.77
CA GLY A 103 9.07 -8.18 3.96
C GLY A 103 9.54 -9.51 4.56
N HIS A 104 8.64 -10.50 4.72
CA HIS A 104 8.98 -11.77 5.36
C HIS A 104 10.12 -12.55 4.70
N ASN A 105 10.28 -12.44 3.40
CA ASN A 105 11.35 -13.08 2.64
C ASN A 105 12.46 -12.11 2.23
N ASP A 106 12.32 -10.84 2.55
CA ASP A 106 13.33 -9.80 2.37
C ASP A 106 14.37 -9.80 3.50
N MET A 107 14.04 -10.43 4.63
CA MET A 107 14.89 -10.53 5.83
C MET A 107 16.15 -11.36 5.60
N PRO A 108 17.21 -11.12 6.39
CA PRO A 108 18.39 -11.96 6.44
C PRO A 108 18.08 -13.45 6.71
N GLY A 109 18.89 -14.36 6.17
CA GLY A 109 18.69 -15.81 6.28
C GLY A 109 17.76 -16.41 5.22
N LYS A 110 17.30 -15.59 4.24
CA LYS A 110 16.45 -16.04 3.13
C LYS A 110 17.22 -16.32 1.85
N GLY A 111 18.52 -15.98 1.83
CA GLY A 111 19.45 -16.16 0.72
C GLY A 111 19.49 -14.98 -0.24
N PRO A 112 20.61 -14.83 -0.97
CA PRO A 112 20.94 -13.61 -1.72
C PRO A 112 19.96 -13.27 -2.84
N ASN A 113 19.20 -14.26 -3.31
CA ASN A 113 18.20 -14.04 -4.34
C ASN A 113 16.91 -13.41 -3.79
N ARG A 114 16.73 -13.36 -2.47
CA ARG A 114 15.54 -12.83 -1.80
C ARG A 114 15.83 -11.67 -0.86
N GLU A 115 16.95 -11.72 -0.15
CA GLU A 115 17.31 -10.72 0.84
C GLU A 115 17.41 -9.32 0.24
N THR A 116 16.93 -8.34 0.99
CA THR A 116 17.04 -6.92 0.67
C THR A 116 17.42 -6.14 1.93
N ASP A 117 18.12 -5.05 1.73
CA ASP A 117 18.44 -4.11 2.79
C ASP A 117 17.26 -3.13 2.99
N PRO A 118 16.71 -3.02 4.22
CA PRO A 118 15.61 -2.11 4.50
C PRO A 118 15.97 -0.62 4.40
N ALA A 119 17.27 -0.28 4.38
CA ALA A 119 17.73 1.09 4.19
C ALA A 119 17.90 1.49 2.72
N THR A 120 18.07 0.51 1.80
CA THR A 120 18.41 0.79 0.39
C THR A 120 17.54 0.00 -0.59
N THR A 121 17.83 -1.28 -0.82
CA THR A 121 17.24 -2.07 -1.91
C THR A 121 15.77 -2.42 -1.72
N TYR A 122 15.28 -2.56 -0.49
CA TYR A 122 13.86 -2.78 -0.24
C TYR A 122 13.00 -1.55 -0.60
N PRO A 123 13.29 -0.33 -0.08
CA PRO A 123 12.55 0.85 -0.48
C PRO A 123 12.66 1.17 -1.97
N GLU A 124 13.82 0.92 -2.62
CA GLU A 124 13.96 1.05 -4.08
C GLU A 124 12.99 0.12 -4.83
N ASN A 125 12.86 -1.13 -4.41
CA ASN A 125 11.92 -2.07 -5.01
C ASN A 125 10.46 -1.61 -4.84
N LEU A 126 10.07 -1.15 -3.63
CA LEU A 126 8.72 -0.64 -3.39
C LEU A 126 8.43 0.61 -4.23
N ALA A 127 9.38 1.55 -4.30
CA ALA A 127 9.24 2.76 -5.11
C ALA A 127 9.02 2.42 -6.59
N ARG A 128 9.77 1.44 -7.13
CA ARG A 128 9.61 0.97 -8.52
C ARG A 128 8.25 0.32 -8.74
N PHE A 129 7.74 -0.50 -7.79
CA PHE A 129 6.39 -1.07 -7.88
C PHE A 129 5.33 0.02 -7.97
N VAL A 130 5.46 1.06 -7.13
CA VAL A 130 4.56 2.21 -7.12
C VAL A 130 4.56 2.94 -8.47
N ASP A 131 5.75 3.27 -8.98
CA ASP A 131 5.89 4.03 -10.23
C ASP A 131 5.37 3.25 -11.43
N GLU A 132 5.68 1.96 -11.52
CA GLU A 132 5.25 1.10 -12.61
C GLU A 132 3.74 0.81 -12.58
N ALA A 133 3.14 0.66 -11.38
CA ALA A 133 1.68 0.57 -11.26
C ALA A 133 0.99 1.85 -11.74
N ARG A 134 1.49 3.01 -11.35
CA ARG A 134 0.98 4.30 -11.82
C ARG A 134 1.12 4.50 -13.33
N ALA A 135 2.22 4.02 -13.91
CA ALA A 135 2.48 4.13 -15.35
C ALA A 135 1.41 3.42 -16.21
N ILE A 136 0.73 2.41 -15.67
CA ILE A 136 -0.40 1.72 -16.34
C ILE A 136 -1.77 2.25 -15.91
N GLY A 137 -1.82 3.34 -15.13
CA GLY A 137 -3.06 3.91 -14.61
C GLY A 137 -3.65 3.22 -13.38
N ALA A 138 -2.94 2.25 -12.79
CA ALA A 138 -3.37 1.60 -11.55
C ALA A 138 -3.06 2.46 -10.32
N LYS A 139 -3.89 2.36 -9.28
CA LYS A 139 -3.65 2.99 -7.98
C LYS A 139 -2.91 2.00 -7.06
N PRO A 140 -1.61 2.20 -6.78
CA PRO A 140 -0.88 1.37 -5.82
C PRO A 140 -1.26 1.71 -4.38
N ILE A 141 -1.31 0.70 -3.53
CA ILE A 141 -1.51 0.80 -2.08
C ILE A 141 -0.43 -0.06 -1.44
N LEU A 142 0.43 0.54 -0.62
CA LEU A 142 1.40 -0.22 0.14
C LEU A 142 0.75 -0.81 1.39
N VAL A 143 1.09 -2.06 1.69
CA VAL A 143 0.67 -2.76 2.91
C VAL A 143 1.94 -3.21 3.63
N THR A 144 2.16 -2.77 4.87
CA THR A 144 3.29 -3.29 5.64
C THR A 144 3.06 -4.77 5.97
N SER A 145 4.12 -5.57 6.02
CA SER A 145 3.99 -6.98 6.42
C SER A 145 3.37 -7.12 7.80
N MET A 146 2.42 -8.03 7.98
CA MET A 146 1.93 -8.34 9.31
C MET A 146 3.04 -8.86 10.22
N ALA A 147 2.93 -8.64 11.54
CA ALA A 147 3.89 -9.15 12.51
C ALA A 147 3.84 -10.68 12.59
N ARG A 148 5.01 -11.32 12.85
CA ARG A 148 5.05 -12.73 13.27
C ARG A 148 4.49 -12.83 14.68
N ARG A 149 3.81 -13.93 14.97
CA ARG A 149 3.25 -14.21 16.31
C ARG A 149 4.32 -14.78 17.25
N THR A 150 5.50 -14.15 17.26
CA THR A 150 6.63 -14.49 18.13
C THR A 150 6.66 -13.53 19.31
N PHE A 151 6.40 -14.06 20.49
CA PHE A 151 6.35 -13.27 21.73
C PHE A 151 7.64 -13.36 22.54
N ASP A 152 7.97 -12.27 23.22
CA ASP A 152 8.95 -12.20 24.29
C ASP A 152 8.33 -11.40 25.44
N LYS A 153 8.16 -12.03 26.61
CA LYS A 153 7.56 -11.42 27.81
C LYS A 153 6.22 -10.71 27.53
N GLY A 154 5.37 -11.33 26.70
CA GLY A 154 4.04 -10.80 26.34
C GLY A 154 4.05 -9.71 25.26
N LYS A 155 5.20 -9.40 24.69
CA LYS A 155 5.35 -8.44 23.59
C LYS A 155 5.76 -9.14 22.30
N ILE A 156 5.30 -8.62 21.19
CA ILE A 156 5.73 -9.09 19.86
C ILE A 156 7.19 -8.67 19.63
N ARG A 157 8.03 -9.59 19.14
CA ARG A 157 9.45 -9.33 18.87
C ARG A 157 9.71 -8.27 17.81
N GLY A 158 8.82 -8.13 16.85
CA GLY A 158 8.86 -7.05 15.86
C GLY A 158 10.03 -7.14 14.86
N GLU A 159 10.49 -8.33 14.49
CA GLU A 159 11.65 -8.53 13.60
C GLU A 159 11.50 -7.82 12.23
N LEU A 160 10.27 -7.59 11.80
CA LEU A 160 9.94 -6.92 10.54
C LEU A 160 9.90 -5.38 10.65
N ALA A 161 10.15 -4.82 11.83
CA ALA A 161 10.05 -3.37 12.04
C ALA A 161 10.88 -2.53 11.04
N PRO A 162 12.14 -2.88 10.69
CA PRO A 162 12.92 -2.11 9.71
C PRO A 162 12.26 -2.06 8.32
N TRP A 163 11.69 -3.17 7.84
CA TRP A 163 11.00 -3.23 6.55
C TRP A 163 9.66 -2.49 6.59
N ALA A 164 8.92 -2.58 7.69
CA ALA A 164 7.69 -1.81 7.87
C ALA A 164 7.96 -0.29 7.88
N GLU A 165 9.02 0.15 8.56
CA GLU A 165 9.44 1.55 8.57
C GLU A 165 9.86 2.05 7.18
N ALA A 166 10.61 1.23 6.44
CA ALA A 166 10.97 1.55 5.06
C ALA A 166 9.72 1.69 4.16
N ALA A 167 8.73 0.81 4.32
CA ALA A 167 7.48 0.91 3.57
C ALA A 167 6.69 2.19 3.90
N ARG A 168 6.65 2.61 5.18
CA ARG A 168 6.03 3.89 5.60
C ARG A 168 6.71 5.09 4.93
N LYS A 169 8.06 5.10 4.92
CA LYS A 169 8.84 6.17 4.28
C LYS A 169 8.54 6.26 2.78
N VAL A 170 8.57 5.13 2.08
CA VAL A 170 8.22 5.10 0.65
C VAL A 170 6.79 5.57 0.41
N ALA A 171 5.84 5.17 1.26
CA ALA A 171 4.46 5.61 1.13
C ALA A 171 4.33 7.14 1.26
N ALA A 172 5.03 7.73 2.23
CA ALA A 172 5.06 9.17 2.43
C ALA A 172 5.76 9.90 1.27
N GLU A 173 6.94 9.46 0.87
CA GLU A 173 7.74 10.06 -0.21
C GLU A 173 7.03 9.99 -1.57
N LYS A 174 6.38 8.87 -1.86
CA LYS A 174 5.63 8.65 -3.10
C LYS A 174 4.18 9.15 -3.03
N ASN A 175 3.74 9.64 -1.89
CA ASN A 175 2.35 10.04 -1.66
C ASN A 175 1.36 8.96 -2.15
N VAL A 176 1.48 7.76 -1.58
CA VAL A 176 0.58 6.62 -1.83
C VAL A 176 -0.13 6.18 -0.57
N PRO A 177 -1.38 5.69 -0.65
CA PRO A 177 -2.07 5.12 0.50
C PRO A 177 -1.26 3.99 1.14
N LEU A 178 -1.27 3.94 2.47
CA LEU A 178 -0.61 2.90 3.27
C LEU A 178 -1.60 2.24 4.22
N VAL A 179 -1.67 0.92 4.17
CA VAL A 179 -2.26 0.07 5.21
C VAL A 179 -1.15 -0.38 6.14
N ASP A 180 -1.08 0.18 7.34
CA ASP A 180 -0.07 -0.21 8.32
C ASP A 180 -0.45 -1.49 9.08
N LEU A 181 -0.48 -2.60 8.35
CA LEU A 181 -0.84 -3.90 8.92
C LEU A 181 0.15 -4.37 9.99
N PHE A 182 1.44 -3.95 9.91
CA PHE A 182 2.43 -4.27 10.95
C PHE A 182 2.02 -3.71 12.31
N ALA A 183 1.76 -2.41 12.38
CA ALA A 183 1.37 -1.77 13.64
C ALA A 183 0.02 -2.29 14.15
N ARG A 184 -0.96 -2.49 13.25
CA ARG A 184 -2.29 -2.99 13.60
C ARG A 184 -2.25 -4.43 14.09
N SER A 185 -1.46 -5.30 13.45
CA SER A 185 -1.31 -6.69 13.90
C SER A 185 -0.60 -6.79 15.25
N ILE A 186 0.45 -6.01 15.50
CA ILE A 186 1.11 -5.95 16.82
C ILE A 186 0.09 -5.55 17.89
N ALA A 187 -0.64 -4.46 17.68
CA ALA A 187 -1.61 -3.97 18.66
C ALA A 187 -2.69 -5.02 18.98
N LEU A 188 -3.17 -5.73 17.97
CA LEU A 188 -4.12 -6.82 18.18
C LEU A 188 -3.50 -7.98 18.94
N LEU A 189 -2.35 -8.50 18.47
CA LEU A 189 -1.71 -9.70 19.02
C LEU A 189 -1.27 -9.49 20.48
N GLU A 190 -0.74 -8.31 20.81
CA GLU A 190 -0.39 -7.98 22.20
C GLU A 190 -1.62 -7.82 23.11
N LYS A 191 -2.74 -7.33 22.54
CA LYS A 191 -4.02 -7.23 23.29
C LYS A 191 -4.61 -8.60 23.63
N ILE A 192 -4.59 -9.56 22.69
CA ILE A 192 -5.19 -10.90 22.90
C ILE A 192 -4.24 -11.90 23.56
N GLY A 193 -2.93 -11.63 23.50
CA GLY A 193 -1.89 -12.47 24.10
C GLY A 193 -1.50 -13.70 23.28
N PRO A 194 -0.44 -14.42 23.70
CA PRO A 194 0.12 -15.55 22.96
C PRO A 194 -0.86 -16.71 22.78
N GLU A 195 -1.62 -17.08 23.82
CA GLU A 195 -2.55 -18.22 23.76
C GLU A 195 -3.67 -18.00 22.73
N ALA A 196 -4.35 -16.85 22.78
CA ALA A 196 -5.42 -16.54 21.82
C ALA A 196 -4.88 -16.33 20.41
N SER A 197 -3.67 -15.78 20.26
CA SER A 197 -3.05 -15.58 18.96
C SER A 197 -2.62 -16.88 18.27
N ALA A 198 -2.40 -17.97 19.03
CA ALA A 198 -2.07 -19.29 18.48
C ALA A 198 -3.21 -19.86 17.61
N GLU A 199 -4.45 -19.40 17.79
CA GLU A 199 -5.56 -19.79 16.91
C GLU A 199 -5.41 -19.26 15.47
N PHE A 200 -4.53 -18.27 15.28
CA PHE A 200 -4.21 -17.75 13.95
C PHE A 200 -3.14 -18.56 13.24
N ASP A 201 -2.45 -19.47 13.92
CA ASP A 201 -1.48 -20.39 13.31
C ASP A 201 -2.21 -21.45 12.49
N PRO A 202 -1.69 -21.86 11.31
CA PRO A 202 -2.22 -22.99 10.59
C PRO A 202 -2.02 -24.27 11.41
N LYS A 203 -2.94 -25.22 11.29
CA LYS A 203 -2.79 -26.53 11.90
C LYS A 203 -1.62 -27.29 11.28
N GLY A 204 -0.76 -27.87 12.10
CA GLY A 204 0.40 -28.65 11.68
C GLY A 204 1.16 -29.21 12.86
N ASP A 205 2.16 -30.07 12.59
CA ASP A 205 2.99 -30.73 13.63
C ASP A 205 3.95 -29.76 14.33
N LYS A 206 4.18 -28.61 13.76
CA LYS A 206 5.04 -27.57 14.35
C LYS A 206 4.32 -26.23 14.33
N PRO A 207 4.54 -25.38 15.35
CA PRO A 207 4.01 -24.03 15.35
C PRO A 207 4.50 -23.24 14.13
N ASP A 208 3.58 -22.57 13.46
CA ASP A 208 3.89 -21.66 12.34
C ASP A 208 3.39 -20.25 12.68
N HIS A 209 4.23 -19.45 13.28
CA HIS A 209 3.91 -18.11 13.72
C HIS A 209 3.90 -17.06 12.58
N THR A 210 4.03 -17.50 11.34
CA THR A 210 4.07 -16.62 10.16
C THR A 210 2.82 -16.70 9.31
N HIS A 211 2.45 -17.93 8.89
CA HIS A 211 1.31 -18.15 8.01
C HIS A 211 0.00 -18.16 8.81
N LEU A 212 -1.12 -18.06 8.12
CA LEU A 212 -2.43 -17.87 8.75
C LEU A 212 -3.32 -19.11 8.61
N SER A 213 -3.99 -19.47 9.70
CA SER A 213 -5.20 -20.28 9.67
C SER A 213 -6.34 -19.51 8.97
N PRO A 214 -7.45 -20.15 8.59
CA PRO A 214 -8.62 -19.44 8.07
C PRO A 214 -9.10 -18.32 8.99
N LYS A 215 -9.12 -18.55 10.31
CA LYS A 215 -9.49 -17.54 11.33
C LYS A 215 -8.51 -16.36 11.32
N GLY A 216 -7.21 -16.64 11.30
CA GLY A 216 -6.19 -15.59 11.23
C GLY A 216 -6.28 -14.78 9.94
N ALA A 217 -6.57 -15.44 8.80
CA ALA A 217 -6.75 -14.79 7.52
C ALA A 217 -7.96 -13.83 7.53
N GLU A 218 -9.09 -14.26 8.09
CA GLU A 218 -10.29 -13.42 8.21
C GLU A 218 -10.03 -12.19 9.08
N VAL A 219 -9.35 -12.36 10.21
CA VAL A 219 -9.00 -11.23 11.10
C VAL A 219 -8.07 -10.23 10.39
N MET A 220 -7.02 -10.70 9.72
CA MET A 220 -6.10 -9.81 9.01
C MET A 220 -6.77 -9.10 7.83
N ALA A 221 -7.62 -9.80 7.08
CA ALA A 221 -8.39 -9.21 5.99
C ALA A 221 -9.37 -8.14 6.49
N ALA A 222 -10.01 -8.34 7.64
CA ALA A 222 -10.89 -7.36 8.26
C ALA A 222 -10.13 -6.08 8.66
N ILE A 223 -8.93 -6.23 9.23
CA ILE A 223 -8.05 -5.08 9.54
C ILE A 223 -7.69 -4.33 8.27
N ILE A 224 -7.28 -5.04 7.20
CA ILE A 224 -6.96 -4.41 5.92
C ILE A 224 -8.18 -3.66 5.37
N ALA A 225 -9.36 -4.24 5.42
CA ALA A 225 -10.59 -3.60 4.94
C ALA A 225 -10.92 -2.35 5.77
N GLU A 226 -10.78 -2.40 7.09
CA GLU A 226 -10.96 -1.24 7.96
C GLU A 226 -10.01 -0.09 7.60
N GLU A 227 -8.73 -0.39 7.40
CA GLU A 227 -7.74 0.62 7.03
C GLU A 227 -7.98 1.16 5.61
N LEU A 228 -8.33 0.31 4.64
CA LEU A 228 -8.67 0.74 3.28
C LEU A 228 -9.85 1.72 3.25
N ARG A 229 -10.85 1.56 4.11
CA ARG A 229 -11.96 2.53 4.22
C ARG A 229 -11.48 3.93 4.62
N LYS A 230 -10.34 4.02 5.33
CA LYS A 230 -9.74 5.29 5.78
C LYS A 230 -8.80 5.88 4.73
N VAL A 231 -7.92 5.06 4.14
CA VAL A 231 -6.81 5.53 3.29
C VAL A 231 -7.13 5.56 1.80
N GLU A 232 -8.10 4.75 1.33
CA GLU A 232 -8.62 4.73 -0.04
C GLU A 232 -10.14 4.47 -0.02
N PRO A 233 -10.96 5.48 0.35
CA PRO A 233 -12.40 5.33 0.55
C PRO A 233 -13.14 4.80 -0.68
N ALA A 234 -12.65 5.08 -1.90
CA ALA A 234 -13.27 4.59 -3.13
C ALA A 234 -13.21 3.06 -3.22
N LEU A 235 -12.06 2.45 -2.89
CA LEU A 235 -11.93 1.00 -2.77
C LEU A 235 -12.66 0.48 -1.53
N GLY A 236 -12.57 1.19 -0.41
CA GLY A 236 -13.21 0.82 0.85
C GLY A 236 -14.72 0.60 0.74
N LYS A 237 -15.42 1.37 -0.11
CA LYS A 237 -16.86 1.24 -0.38
C LYS A 237 -17.27 -0.06 -1.12
N LEU A 238 -16.31 -0.79 -1.67
CA LEU A 238 -16.56 -2.08 -2.30
C LEU A 238 -16.51 -3.24 -1.30
N LEU A 239 -15.89 -3.01 -0.13
CA LEU A 239 -15.64 -4.06 0.85
C LEU A 239 -16.87 -4.25 1.74
N ALA A 240 -17.29 -5.51 1.91
CA ALA A 240 -18.31 -5.91 2.87
C ALA A 240 -17.92 -5.50 4.30
N GLU A 241 -18.93 -5.28 5.16
CA GLU A 241 -18.75 -4.97 6.58
C GLU A 241 -18.26 -6.19 7.37
#